data_a64ecbcb25a0bfa90da29ad9616b8012
#
_entry.id   a64ecbcb25a0bfa90da29ad9616b8012
#
_cell.length_a   1.000
_cell.length_b   1.000
_cell.length_c   1.000
_cell.angle_alpha   90.00
_cell.angle_beta   90.00
_cell.angle_gamma   90.00
#
_symmetry.space_group_name_H-M   'P 1'
#
loop_
_entity.id
_entity.type
_entity.pdbx_description
1 polymer ?
#
loop_
_entity_poly.entity_id
_entity_poly.type
_entity_poly.pdbx_seq_one_letter_code
_entity_poly.pdbx_strand_id
1 'polypeptide(L)'
;MQLITLGSGSSGNGYILQNDDEALIIECGIPLKDSVEALGGNLKKVVGCLITHSHGDHAGFVRQYARPFNIFATKGTLEEKKIKEGDFHYNDIPMLK
;
A
#
# COMPACT_ATOMS: atom_id res chain seq x y z
N MET A 1 -11.41 14.29 -6.91
CA MET A 1 -10.59 13.06 -6.95
C MET A 1 -9.23 13.40 -7.53
N GLN A 2 -8.18 13.04 -6.84
CA GLN A 2 -6.81 13.35 -7.24
C GLN A 2 -5.96 12.07 -7.19
N LEU A 3 -5.14 11.87 -8.23
CA LEU A 3 -4.15 10.79 -8.22
C LEU A 3 -2.76 11.40 -8.11
N ILE A 4 -2.03 11.01 -7.09
CA ILE A 4 -0.65 11.45 -6.87
C ILE A 4 0.27 10.26 -7.21
N THR A 5 1.21 10.48 -8.12
CA THR A 5 2.22 9.47 -8.46
C THR A 5 3.49 9.76 -7.68
N LEU A 6 3.87 8.84 -6.79
CA LEU A 6 5.09 8.95 -5.98
C LEU A 6 6.25 8.22 -6.62
N GLY A 7 5.96 7.22 -7.44
CA GLY A 7 6.94 6.48 -8.19
C GLY A 7 6.27 5.56 -9.18
N SER A 8 6.87 5.39 -10.35
CA SER A 8 6.37 4.47 -11.36
C SER A 8 7.56 3.91 -12.13
N GLY A 9 7.81 2.62 -11.99
CA GLY A 9 8.90 1.97 -12.69
C GLY A 9 9.58 0.92 -11.84
N SER A 10 10.70 0.40 -12.32
CA SER A 10 11.42 -0.71 -11.68
C SER A 10 12.09 -0.33 -10.37
N SER A 11 12.29 0.95 -10.10
CA SER A 11 12.89 1.40 -8.85
C SER A 11 11.87 1.55 -7.72
N GLY A 12 10.58 1.44 -8.03
CA GLY A 12 9.53 1.49 -7.03
C GLY A 12 8.25 2.11 -7.54
N ASN A 13 7.13 1.55 -7.15
CA ASN A 13 5.81 2.03 -7.53
C ASN A 13 5.02 2.43 -6.29
N GLY A 14 4.38 3.59 -6.34
CA GLY A 14 3.54 4.07 -5.26
C GLY A 14 2.65 5.20 -5.75
N TYR A 15 1.37 5.11 -5.41
CA TYR A 15 0.35 6.07 -5.84
C TYR A 15 -0.61 6.34 -4.70
N ILE A 16 -1.19 7.52 -4.70
CA ILE A 16 -2.27 7.86 -3.77
C ILE A 16 -3.45 8.37 -4.57
N LEU A 17 -4.59 7.71 -4.42
CA LEU A 17 -5.85 8.17 -4.99
C LEU A 17 -6.68 8.75 -3.85
N GLN A 18 -7.04 10.02 -3.93
CA GLN A 18 -7.71 10.68 -2.81
C GLN A 18 -8.77 11.69 -3.23
N ASN A 19 -9.69 11.92 -2.31
CA ASN A 19 -10.59 13.07 -2.31
C ASN A 19 -10.33 13.86 -1.02
N ASP A 20 -11.25 14.75 -0.65
CA ASP A 20 -11.05 15.59 0.54
C ASP A 20 -11.05 14.79 1.84
N ASP A 21 -11.75 13.66 1.88
CA ASP A 21 -12.01 12.91 3.10
C ASP A 21 -11.26 11.59 3.21
N GLU A 22 -10.96 10.95 2.08
CA GLU A 22 -10.41 9.59 2.04
C GLU A 22 -9.27 9.47 1.05
N ALA A 23 -8.36 8.54 1.34
CA ALA A 23 -7.24 8.22 0.47
C ALA A 23 -7.02 6.72 0.42
N LEU A 24 -6.71 6.22 -0.79
CA LEU A 24 -6.28 4.84 -1.02
C LEU A 24 -4.84 4.88 -1.50
N ILE A 25 -3.97 4.17 -0.81
CA ILE A 25 -2.59 3.98 -1.25
C ILE A 25 -2.58 2.77 -2.18
N ILE A 26 -1.96 2.92 -3.34
CA ILE A 26 -1.85 1.84 -4.32
C ILE A 26 -0.36 1.55 -4.50
N GLU A 27 0.03 0.32 -4.25
CA GLU A 27 1.39 -0.17 -4.23
C GLU A 27 2.21 0.42 -3.07
N CYS A 28 3.19 -0.34 -2.61
CA CYS A 28 4.11 0.08 -1.55
C CYS A 28 5.54 -0.28 -1.91
N GLY A 29 5.93 0.04 -3.15
CA GLY A 29 7.31 -0.10 -3.63
C GLY A 29 8.20 1.09 -3.30
N ILE A 30 7.69 2.05 -2.53
CA ILE A 30 8.41 3.23 -2.05
C ILE A 30 8.34 3.29 -0.53
N PRO A 31 9.30 3.96 0.14
CA PRO A 31 9.27 4.10 1.60
C PRO A 31 7.99 4.78 2.08
N LEU A 32 7.48 4.33 3.21
CA LEU A 32 6.27 4.90 3.82
C LEU A 32 6.38 6.40 4.06
N LYS A 33 7.56 6.88 4.45
CA LYS A 33 7.77 8.31 4.72
C LYS A 33 7.37 9.20 3.54
N ASP A 34 7.58 8.72 2.32
CA ASP A 34 7.24 9.48 1.13
C ASP A 34 5.73 9.61 0.96
N SER A 35 4.99 8.54 1.27
CA SER A 35 3.52 8.57 1.25
C SER A 35 2.98 9.46 2.37
N VAL A 36 3.57 9.39 3.56
CA VAL A 36 3.15 10.22 4.70
C VAL A 36 3.33 11.70 4.37
N GLU A 37 4.44 12.06 3.76
CA GLU A 37 4.72 13.43 3.35
C GLU A 37 3.69 13.92 2.32
N ALA A 38 3.39 13.09 1.34
CA ALA A 38 2.40 13.42 0.31
C ALA A 38 0.99 13.58 0.88
N LEU A 39 0.69 12.90 1.99
CA LEU A 39 -0.60 13.01 2.69
C LEU A 39 -0.63 14.18 3.67
N GLY A 40 0.45 14.95 3.75
CA GLY A 40 0.55 16.05 4.73
C GLY A 40 0.52 15.55 6.18
N GLY A 41 0.91 14.31 6.41
CA GLY A 41 0.89 13.70 7.73
C GLY A 41 -0.46 13.18 8.19
N ASN A 42 -1.51 13.34 7.37
CA ASN A 42 -2.87 12.93 7.74
C ASN A 42 -3.11 11.45 7.45
N LEU A 43 -2.62 10.57 8.32
CA LEU A 43 -2.76 9.13 8.15
C LEU A 43 -4.19 8.62 8.36
N LYS A 44 -5.00 9.36 9.10
CA LYS A 44 -6.40 8.97 9.36
C LYS A 44 -7.25 8.98 8.11
N LYS A 45 -6.82 9.70 7.10
CA LYS A 45 -7.51 9.78 5.81
C LYS A 45 -7.42 8.47 5.03
N VAL A 46 -6.38 7.67 5.29
CA VAL A 46 -6.10 6.45 4.52
C VAL A 46 -7.07 5.33 4.88
N VAL A 47 -7.79 4.84 3.87
CA VAL A 47 -8.73 3.72 4.03
C VAL A 47 -8.06 2.37 3.82
N GLY A 48 -6.92 2.32 3.16
CA GLY A 48 -6.20 1.09 2.95
C GLY A 48 -5.03 1.24 1.98
N CYS A 49 -4.30 0.15 1.81
CA CYS A 49 -3.18 0.04 0.87
C CYS A 49 -3.40 -1.18 -0.01
N LEU A 50 -3.56 -0.97 -1.31
CA LEU A 50 -3.81 -2.03 -2.29
C LEU A 50 -2.49 -2.40 -2.96
N ILE A 51 -2.14 -3.68 -2.93
CA ILE A 51 -0.92 -4.20 -3.56
C ILE A 51 -1.32 -5.15 -4.69
N THR A 52 -0.84 -4.88 -5.89
CA THR A 52 -1.18 -5.69 -7.07
C THR A 52 -0.23 -6.85 -7.31
N HIS A 53 1.03 -6.72 -6.88
CA HIS A 53 2.07 -7.75 -7.09
C HIS A 53 2.95 -7.92 -5.86
N SER A 54 3.58 -9.09 -5.75
CA SER A 54 4.54 -9.36 -4.68
C SER A 54 5.95 -8.86 -4.96
N HIS A 55 6.24 -8.44 -6.19
CA HIS A 55 7.56 -7.99 -6.58
C HIS A 55 8.04 -6.78 -5.76
N GLY A 56 9.34 -6.63 -5.57
CA GLY A 56 9.92 -5.60 -4.72
C GLY A 56 9.56 -4.18 -5.13
N ASP A 57 9.44 -3.91 -6.43
CA ASP A 57 9.06 -2.59 -6.93
C ASP A 57 7.58 -2.25 -6.71
N HIS A 58 6.76 -3.20 -6.22
CA HIS A 58 5.35 -3.00 -5.86
C HIS A 58 5.10 -3.23 -4.38
N ALA A 59 5.85 -4.12 -3.73
CA ALA A 59 5.59 -4.53 -2.35
C ALA A 59 6.83 -4.53 -1.46
N GLY A 60 7.91 -3.89 -1.90
CA GLY A 60 9.19 -3.94 -1.18
C GLY A 60 9.13 -3.35 0.22
N PHE A 61 8.25 -2.39 0.47
CA PHE A 61 8.11 -1.73 1.76
C PHE A 61 6.81 -2.09 2.48
N VAL A 62 6.17 -3.20 2.09
CA VAL A 62 4.85 -3.57 2.62
C VAL A 62 4.81 -3.62 4.15
N ARG A 63 5.88 -4.05 4.80
CA ARG A 63 5.89 -4.15 6.26
C ARG A 63 5.78 -2.79 6.94
N GLN A 64 6.29 -1.73 6.31
CA GLN A 64 6.12 -0.38 6.82
C GLN A 64 4.66 0.06 6.75
N TYR A 65 3.99 -0.28 5.64
CA TYR A 65 2.58 0.09 5.41
C TYR A 65 1.62 -0.76 6.21
N ALA A 66 1.96 -2.02 6.47
CA ALA A 66 1.08 -2.95 7.15
C ALA A 66 0.82 -2.60 8.63
N ARG A 67 1.69 -1.80 9.24
CA ARG A 67 1.49 -1.38 10.62
C ARG A 67 0.40 -0.33 10.76
N PRO A 68 0.45 0.79 10.01
CA PRO A 68 -0.59 1.83 10.14
C PRO A 68 -1.85 1.58 9.32
N PHE A 69 -1.80 0.75 8.28
CA PHE A 69 -2.90 0.61 7.32
C PHE A 69 -3.35 -0.83 7.13
N ASN A 70 -4.61 -0.99 6.71
CA ASN A 70 -5.10 -2.28 6.21
C ASN A 70 -4.48 -2.55 4.84
N ILE A 71 -3.96 -3.76 4.66
CA ILE A 71 -3.39 -4.20 3.39
C ILE A 71 -4.42 -5.03 2.64
N PHE A 72 -4.65 -4.67 1.37
CA PHE A 72 -5.52 -5.41 0.45
C PHE A 72 -4.66 -6.01 -0.65
N ALA A 73 -4.57 -7.33 -0.67
CA ALA A 73 -3.74 -8.05 -1.63
C ALA A 73 -4.25 -9.47 -1.81
N THR A 74 -3.73 -10.20 -2.80
CA THR A 74 -4.06 -11.62 -2.93
C THR A 74 -3.40 -12.40 -1.81
N LYS A 75 -3.98 -13.57 -1.50
CA LYS A 75 -3.40 -14.48 -0.52
C LYS A 75 -1.96 -14.86 -0.86
N GLY A 76 -1.68 -15.10 -2.15
CA GLY A 76 -0.32 -15.42 -2.60
C GLY A 76 0.68 -14.31 -2.31
N THR A 77 0.29 -13.06 -2.53
CA THR A 77 1.14 -11.91 -2.21
C THR A 77 1.38 -11.81 -0.70
N LEU A 78 0.34 -11.97 0.10
CA LEU A 78 0.46 -11.92 1.55
C LEU A 78 1.39 -13.01 2.09
N GLU A 79 1.28 -14.22 1.57
CA GLU A 79 2.13 -15.35 1.96
C GLU A 79 3.58 -15.11 1.55
N GLU A 80 3.80 -14.67 0.32
CA GLU A 80 5.14 -14.42 -0.20
C GLU A 80 5.86 -13.33 0.59
N LYS A 81 5.13 -12.30 1.02
CA LYS A 81 5.70 -11.21 1.82
C LYS A 81 5.67 -11.53 3.33
N LYS A 82 5.21 -12.72 3.71
CA LYS A 82 5.17 -13.18 5.10
C LYS A 82 4.33 -12.27 5.99
N ILE A 83 3.22 -11.78 5.46
CA ILE A 83 2.23 -11.03 6.23
C ILE A 83 1.28 -12.04 6.84
N LYS A 84 1.22 -12.09 8.15
CA LYS A 84 0.42 -13.06 8.89
C LYS A 84 -0.68 -12.38 9.68
N GLU A 85 -1.81 -13.05 9.78
CA GLU A 85 -2.88 -12.62 10.67
C GLU A 85 -2.36 -12.51 12.10
N GLY A 86 -2.73 -11.44 12.78
CA GLY A 86 -2.27 -11.17 14.14
C GLY A 86 -1.05 -10.27 14.23
N ASP A 87 -0.19 -10.25 13.20
CA ASP A 87 0.97 -9.37 13.15
C ASP A 87 0.62 -8.03 12.53
N PHE A 88 -0.24 -8.06 11.49
CA PHE A 88 -0.62 -6.86 10.72
C PHE A 88 -2.08 -6.97 10.32
N HIS A 89 -2.68 -5.83 10.02
CA HIS A 89 -4.02 -5.79 9.42
C HIS A 89 -3.90 -6.05 7.93
N TYR A 90 -4.62 -7.04 7.42
CA TYR A 90 -4.64 -7.33 6.00
C TYR A 90 -5.98 -7.92 5.56
N ASN A 91 -6.23 -7.85 4.27
CA ASN A 91 -7.42 -8.44 3.66
C ASN A 91 -7.02 -9.16 2.38
N ASP A 92 -7.50 -10.39 2.23
CA ASP A 92 -7.28 -11.20 1.04
C ASP A 92 -8.28 -10.77 -0.03
N ILE A 93 -7.78 -10.48 -1.24
CA ILE A 93 -8.62 -10.11 -2.38
C ILE A 93 -8.46 -11.19 -3.45
N PRO A 94 -9.38 -12.17 -3.52
CA PRO A 94 -9.25 -13.30 -4.46
C PRO A 94 -9.22 -12.88 -5.93
N MET A 95 -9.77 -11.73 -6.26
CA MET A 95 -9.86 -11.25 -7.64
C MET A 95 -8.57 -10.67 -8.16
N LEU A 96 -7.62 -10.34 -7.28
CA LEU A 96 -6.33 -9.78 -7.65
C LEU A 96 -5.32 -10.90 -7.91
N LYS A 97 -5.18 -11.28 -9.14
CA LYS A 97 -4.26 -12.36 -9.51
C LYS A 97 -3.20 -11.89 -10.47
#